data_368573a05d574eb51575cb4abb09b371
#
_entry.id   368573a05d574eb51575cb4abb09b371
#
_cell.length_a   1.000
_cell.length_b   1.000
_cell.length_c   1.000
_cell.angle_alpha   90.00
_cell.angle_beta   90.00
_cell.angle_gamma   90.00
#
_symmetry.space_group_name_H-M   'P 1'
#
loop_
_entity.id
_entity.type
_entity.pdbx_description
1 polymer ?
#
loop_
_entity_poly.entity_id
_entity_poly.type
_entity_poly.pdbx_seq_one_letter_code
_entity_poly.pdbx_strand_id
1 'polypeptide(L)'
;MPARHLSQPVMRRGAASHRVWRSLAGRGNEHVLPALCLIVCGALAARMLKGFPLDLIEAIVLGILQGATEFLPISSSGHLVLVPWWLGWDDPPLTFDVVVHLGTLTAVLAYFWRDWLTLLRAGWTALRTRSTQTTSPQDVDARLLLLLILGSIPAALAGLLLESKFESISTPPIVAAFLLVTAGLLVFSEQRAASDRTLGSLTWRDALAVGTAQALAIFPGISRSGSTIAAGIVRGLPRPQAARFSFLLGTPIILAAGGKQALDLILGNEPLASGMALALLAGFLSAAIVGYACISFLMRLLQRRRLYGFAIYCAVFGTLSLLVA
;
A
#
# COMPACT_ATOMS: atom_id res chain seq x y z
N MET A 1 43.73 -19.96 39.10
CA MET A 1 42.39 -19.36 39.27
C MET A 1 41.65 -19.55 37.96
N PRO A 2 40.59 -20.37 37.87
CA PRO A 2 39.87 -20.64 36.63
C PRO A 2 38.69 -19.67 36.43
N ALA A 3 38.54 -19.23 35.19
CA ALA A 3 37.45 -18.36 34.72
C ALA A 3 36.07 -19.05 34.78
N ARG A 4 35.11 -18.37 35.36
CA ARG A 4 33.70 -18.82 35.42
C ARG A 4 32.97 -18.48 34.11
N HIS A 5 32.53 -19.52 33.41
CA HIS A 5 31.52 -19.41 32.33
C HIS A 5 30.17 -19.05 32.96
N LEU A 6 29.62 -17.91 32.57
CA LEU A 6 28.23 -17.55 32.82
C LEU A 6 27.38 -18.02 31.64
N SER A 7 26.64 -19.10 31.84
CA SER A 7 25.62 -19.59 30.93
C SER A 7 24.36 -18.74 31.09
N GLN A 8 23.91 -18.08 30.02
CA GLN A 8 22.60 -17.39 29.94
C GLN A 8 21.46 -18.40 29.80
N PRO A 9 20.30 -18.16 30.43
CA PRO A 9 19.17 -19.07 30.31
C PRO A 9 18.42 -18.86 28.99
N VAL A 10 18.29 -19.94 28.20
CA VAL A 10 17.41 -20.04 27.03
C VAL A 10 15.96 -19.94 27.51
N MET A 11 15.27 -18.83 27.19
CA MET A 11 13.83 -18.70 27.42
C MET A 11 13.03 -19.65 26.53
N ARG A 12 12.43 -20.68 27.13
CA ARG A 12 11.43 -21.54 26.51
C ARG A 12 10.13 -20.75 26.30
N ARG A 13 9.93 -20.19 25.10
CA ARG A 13 8.61 -19.76 24.62
C ARG A 13 8.00 -20.89 23.80
N GLY A 14 7.07 -21.65 24.37
CA GLY A 14 6.51 -22.79 23.64
C GLY A 14 5.33 -23.52 24.29
N ALA A 15 4.69 -22.99 25.32
CA ALA A 15 3.65 -23.75 26.01
C ALA A 15 2.24 -23.11 26.05
N ALA A 16 2.07 -21.92 25.53
CA ALA A 16 0.77 -21.21 25.59
C ALA A 16 -0.10 -21.42 24.33
N SER A 17 0.49 -21.71 23.17
CA SER A 17 -0.25 -21.82 21.91
C SER A 17 -1.08 -23.12 21.77
N HIS A 18 -0.69 -24.20 22.45
CA HIS A 18 -1.37 -25.50 22.30
C HIS A 18 -2.74 -25.61 23.00
N ARG A 19 -3.11 -24.68 23.89
CA ARG A 19 -4.39 -24.77 24.60
C ARG A 19 -5.57 -24.05 23.93
N VAL A 20 -5.30 -23.04 23.13
CA VAL A 20 -6.36 -22.28 22.42
C VAL A 20 -6.97 -23.12 21.27
N TRP A 21 -6.18 -23.97 20.64
CA TRP A 21 -6.63 -24.76 19.47
C TRP A 21 -7.59 -25.92 19.83
N ARG A 22 -7.61 -26.40 21.06
CA ARG A 22 -8.54 -27.48 21.46
C ARG A 22 -9.96 -27.01 21.74
N SER A 23 -10.18 -25.71 21.91
CA SER A 23 -11.51 -25.14 22.21
C SER A 23 -12.33 -24.83 20.94
N LEU A 24 -11.68 -24.68 19.78
CA LEU A 24 -12.33 -24.35 18.51
C LEU A 24 -12.71 -25.56 17.64
N ALA A 25 -12.36 -26.78 18.04
CA ALA A 25 -12.65 -28.03 17.32
C ALA A 25 -14.05 -28.61 17.57
N GLY A 26 -15.03 -27.77 17.92
CA GLY A 26 -16.43 -28.13 18.16
C GLY A 26 -17.33 -27.84 16.96
N ARG A 27 -17.62 -28.90 16.19
CA ARG A 27 -18.77 -29.03 15.25
C ARG A 27 -18.86 -28.04 14.06
N GLY A 28 -18.52 -28.50 12.87
CA GLY A 28 -19.16 -28.02 11.65
C GLY A 28 -18.31 -27.61 10.46
N ASN A 29 -17.03 -28.00 10.36
CA ASN A 29 -16.23 -27.65 9.16
C ASN A 29 -15.22 -28.74 8.78
N GLU A 30 -15.73 -29.93 8.39
CA GLU A 30 -14.88 -31.08 8.02
C GLU A 30 -14.06 -30.87 6.72
N HIS A 31 -14.33 -29.82 5.94
CA HIS A 31 -13.65 -29.56 4.65
C HIS A 31 -12.73 -28.34 4.63
N VAL A 32 -12.84 -27.43 5.58
CA VAL A 32 -11.98 -26.24 5.63
C VAL A 32 -10.66 -26.51 6.37
N LEU A 33 -10.71 -27.34 7.41
CA LEU A 33 -9.50 -27.74 8.15
C LEU A 33 -8.47 -28.50 7.30
N PRO A 34 -8.85 -29.48 6.41
CA PRO A 34 -7.86 -30.14 5.57
C PRO A 34 -7.20 -29.22 4.55
N ALA A 35 -7.94 -28.27 3.99
CA ALA A 35 -7.39 -27.31 3.04
C ALA A 35 -6.43 -26.31 3.71
N LEU A 36 -6.79 -25.81 4.89
CA LEU A 36 -5.86 -25.00 5.71
C LEU A 36 -4.65 -25.82 6.17
N CYS A 37 -4.85 -27.07 6.58
CA CYS A 37 -3.76 -27.95 6.99
C CYS A 37 -2.82 -28.29 5.82
N LEU A 38 -3.33 -28.47 4.59
CA LEU A 38 -2.52 -28.68 3.39
C LEU A 38 -1.73 -27.42 3.00
N ILE A 39 -2.32 -26.24 3.14
CA ILE A 39 -1.63 -24.95 2.89
C ILE A 39 -0.56 -24.71 3.96
N VAL A 40 -0.87 -24.96 5.23
CA VAL A 40 0.07 -24.78 6.36
C VAL A 40 1.14 -25.88 6.35
N CYS A 41 0.80 -27.15 6.04
CA CYS A 41 1.79 -28.22 5.89
C CYS A 41 2.66 -28.05 4.63
N GLY A 42 2.12 -27.52 3.54
CA GLY A 42 2.90 -27.14 2.35
C GLY A 42 3.89 -26.01 2.66
N ALA A 43 3.46 -25.01 3.38
CA ALA A 43 4.30 -23.89 3.84
C ALA A 43 5.35 -24.36 4.88
N LEU A 44 5.01 -25.32 5.77
CA LEU A 44 5.99 -25.91 6.71
C LEU A 44 6.99 -26.83 6.00
N ALA A 45 6.57 -27.59 4.99
CA ALA A 45 7.48 -28.41 4.19
C ALA A 45 8.44 -27.57 3.34
N ALA A 46 7.97 -26.45 2.79
CA ALA A 46 8.80 -25.46 2.12
C ALA A 46 9.81 -24.84 3.09
N ARG A 47 9.44 -24.64 4.36
CA ARG A 47 10.33 -24.13 5.41
C ARG A 47 11.51 -25.07 5.73
N MET A 48 11.39 -26.37 5.48
CA MET A 48 12.47 -27.36 5.67
C MET A 48 13.49 -27.39 4.52
N LEU A 49 13.20 -26.76 3.39
CA LEU A 49 14.10 -26.59 2.24
C LEU A 49 14.90 -25.26 2.29
N LYS A 50 14.93 -24.59 3.44
CA LYS A 50 15.49 -23.24 3.60
C LYS A 50 16.99 -23.14 3.37
N GLY A 51 17.31 -22.45 2.29
CA GLY A 51 18.54 -21.71 2.01
C GLY A 51 18.28 -20.31 1.42
N PHE A 52 16.98 -19.87 1.28
CA PHE A 52 16.63 -18.59 0.64
C PHE A 52 15.78 -17.72 1.56
N PRO A 53 16.04 -16.41 1.63
CA PRO A 53 15.34 -15.45 2.49
C PRO A 53 13.89 -15.18 2.08
N LEU A 54 13.43 -15.60 0.89
CA LEU A 54 12.06 -15.44 0.37
C LEU A 54 11.74 -16.59 -0.59
N ASP A 55 10.68 -17.36 -0.29
CA ASP A 55 10.19 -18.40 -1.19
C ASP A 55 9.44 -17.79 -2.39
N LEU A 56 9.48 -18.49 -3.52
CA LEU A 56 8.78 -18.08 -4.74
C LEU A 56 7.27 -17.93 -4.52
N ILE A 57 6.65 -18.82 -3.73
CA ILE A 57 5.22 -18.77 -3.42
C ILE A 57 4.93 -17.54 -2.55
N GLU A 58 5.74 -17.28 -1.52
CA GLU A 58 5.63 -16.09 -0.68
C GLU A 58 5.74 -14.82 -1.54
N ALA A 59 6.73 -14.77 -2.44
CA ALA A 59 6.92 -13.65 -3.35
C ALA A 59 5.71 -13.39 -4.27
N ILE A 60 5.11 -14.44 -4.83
CA ILE A 60 3.89 -14.32 -5.65
C ILE A 60 2.72 -13.83 -4.81
N VAL A 61 2.50 -14.41 -3.63
CA VAL A 61 1.39 -14.04 -2.74
C VAL A 61 1.52 -12.61 -2.26
N LEU A 62 2.72 -12.20 -1.81
CA LEU A 62 2.98 -10.82 -1.37
C LEU A 62 2.90 -9.83 -2.54
N GLY A 63 3.34 -10.22 -3.74
CA GLY A 63 3.17 -9.42 -4.95
C GLY A 63 1.70 -9.22 -5.33
N ILE A 64 0.88 -10.27 -5.27
CA ILE A 64 -0.59 -10.17 -5.45
C ILE A 64 -1.20 -9.26 -4.39
N LEU A 65 -0.79 -9.43 -3.13
CA LEU A 65 -1.26 -8.65 -2.00
C LEU A 65 -0.93 -7.17 -2.21
N GLN A 66 0.33 -6.85 -2.53
CA GLN A 66 0.75 -5.48 -2.83
C GLN A 66 -0.05 -4.89 -3.99
N GLY A 67 -0.16 -5.60 -5.13
CA GLY A 67 -0.90 -5.14 -6.30
C GLY A 67 -2.36 -4.83 -5.99
N ALA A 68 -3.01 -5.67 -5.19
CA ALA A 68 -4.40 -5.47 -4.79
C ALA A 68 -4.55 -4.30 -3.82
N THR A 69 -3.73 -4.24 -2.78
CA THR A 69 -3.95 -3.34 -1.65
C THR A 69 -3.35 -1.95 -1.83
N GLU A 70 -2.46 -1.75 -2.81
CA GLU A 70 -1.87 -0.45 -3.12
C GLU A 70 -2.91 0.55 -3.66
N PHE A 71 -3.82 0.07 -4.49
CA PHE A 71 -4.83 0.91 -5.13
C PHE A 71 -6.19 0.85 -4.44
N LEU A 72 -6.57 -0.31 -3.93
CA LEU A 72 -7.76 -0.41 -3.10
C LEU A 72 -7.56 0.39 -1.79
N PRO A 73 -8.57 1.06 -1.29
CA PRO A 73 -8.43 1.94 -0.12
C PRO A 73 -8.39 1.13 1.20
N ILE A 74 -7.44 0.18 1.31
CA ILE A 74 -7.34 -0.78 2.43
C ILE A 74 -5.92 -0.92 3.03
N SER A 75 -4.95 -0.12 2.56
CA SER A 75 -3.56 -0.05 3.04
C SER A 75 -2.66 -1.24 2.67
N SER A 76 -1.82 -1.05 1.65
CA SER A 76 -0.80 -2.04 1.25
C SER A 76 0.24 -2.29 2.34
N SER A 77 0.80 -1.23 2.93
CA SER A 77 1.75 -1.33 4.04
C SER A 77 1.17 -2.08 5.25
N GLY A 78 -0.13 -1.88 5.54
CA GLY A 78 -0.81 -2.63 6.58
C GLY A 78 -0.87 -4.12 6.29
N HIS A 79 -1.15 -4.49 5.05
CA HIS A 79 -1.26 -5.91 4.66
C HIS A 79 0.10 -6.59 4.56
N LEU A 80 1.14 -5.89 4.07
CA LEU A 80 2.50 -6.44 4.01
C LEU A 80 3.12 -6.69 5.40
N VAL A 81 2.64 -6.01 6.45
CA VAL A 81 3.02 -6.29 7.84
C VAL A 81 2.13 -7.39 8.46
N LEU A 82 0.81 -7.24 8.33
CA LEU A 82 -0.12 -8.10 9.07
C LEU A 82 -0.25 -9.51 8.49
N VAL A 83 -0.18 -9.67 7.15
CA VAL A 83 -0.35 -11.00 6.53
C VAL A 83 0.84 -11.91 6.80
N PRO A 84 2.11 -11.50 6.61
CA PRO A 84 3.26 -12.29 7.05
C PRO A 84 3.19 -12.63 8.54
N TRP A 85 2.87 -11.65 9.40
CA TRP A 85 2.71 -11.88 10.84
C TRP A 85 1.64 -12.93 11.16
N TRP A 86 0.46 -12.89 10.50
CA TRP A 86 -0.61 -13.89 10.68
C TRP A 86 -0.20 -15.28 10.26
N LEU A 87 0.58 -15.38 9.15
CA LEU A 87 1.04 -16.64 8.59
C LEU A 87 2.31 -17.17 9.27
N GLY A 88 2.93 -16.38 10.16
CA GLY A 88 4.21 -16.70 10.79
C GLY A 88 5.35 -16.76 9.78
N TRP A 89 5.25 -15.98 8.71
CA TRP A 89 6.33 -15.75 7.74
C TRP A 89 7.34 -14.77 8.31
N ASP A 90 8.57 -14.84 7.82
CA ASP A 90 9.58 -13.83 8.11
C ASP A 90 9.22 -12.52 7.37
N ASP A 91 9.65 -11.38 7.90
CA ASP A 91 9.46 -10.10 7.22
C ASP A 91 10.18 -10.12 5.86
N PRO A 92 9.52 -9.68 4.78
CA PRO A 92 10.15 -9.62 3.48
C PRO A 92 11.33 -8.63 3.50
N PRO A 93 12.42 -8.93 2.76
CA PRO A 93 13.55 -8.01 2.70
C PRO A 93 13.15 -6.70 2.02
N LEU A 94 13.76 -5.58 2.42
CA LEU A 94 13.51 -4.26 1.86
C LEU A 94 13.58 -4.23 0.32
N THR A 95 14.53 -4.98 -0.26
CA THR A 95 14.66 -5.15 -1.72
C THR A 95 13.37 -5.66 -2.36
N PHE A 96 12.68 -6.59 -1.69
CA PHE A 96 11.41 -7.12 -2.19
C PHE A 96 10.31 -6.06 -2.15
N ASP A 97 10.21 -5.32 -1.04
CA ASP A 97 9.23 -4.23 -0.91
C ASP A 97 9.39 -3.18 -2.01
N VAL A 98 10.63 -2.78 -2.29
CA VAL A 98 10.95 -1.87 -3.40
C VAL A 98 10.43 -2.42 -4.72
N VAL A 99 10.74 -3.67 -5.01
CA VAL A 99 10.44 -4.30 -6.29
C VAL A 99 8.94 -4.43 -6.51
N VAL A 100 8.16 -4.80 -5.50
CA VAL A 100 6.70 -4.89 -5.65
C VAL A 100 6.03 -3.50 -5.76
N HIS A 101 6.60 -2.46 -5.13
CA HIS A 101 6.17 -1.08 -5.35
C HIS A 101 6.50 -0.56 -6.76
N LEU A 102 7.65 -0.95 -7.33
CA LEU A 102 7.95 -0.67 -8.75
C LEU A 102 6.98 -1.42 -9.68
N GLY A 103 6.53 -2.62 -9.31
CA GLY A 103 5.46 -3.34 -10.00
C GLY A 103 4.16 -2.54 -10.03
N THR A 104 3.70 -2.05 -8.88
CA THR A 104 2.49 -1.21 -8.80
C THR A 104 2.68 0.15 -9.45
N LEU A 105 3.87 0.75 -9.40
CA LEU A 105 4.19 1.95 -10.19
C LEU A 105 4.02 1.70 -11.69
N THR A 106 4.51 0.56 -12.18
CA THR A 106 4.32 0.16 -13.59
C THR A 106 2.83 0.03 -13.92
N ALA A 107 2.04 -0.55 -13.04
CA ALA A 107 0.59 -0.69 -13.22
C ALA A 107 -0.12 0.67 -13.36
N VAL A 108 0.16 1.62 -12.47
CA VAL A 108 -0.49 2.94 -12.49
C VAL A 108 -0.04 3.77 -13.69
N LEU A 109 1.23 3.71 -14.05
CA LEU A 109 1.75 4.37 -15.26
C LEU A 109 1.13 3.76 -16.53
N ALA A 110 1.02 2.43 -16.61
CA ALA A 110 0.39 1.75 -17.72
C ALA A 110 -1.11 2.04 -17.83
N TYR A 111 -1.83 2.16 -16.70
CA TYR A 111 -3.26 2.46 -16.74
C TYR A 111 -3.52 3.93 -17.12
N PHE A 112 -2.78 4.88 -16.55
CA PHE A 112 -2.95 6.32 -16.76
C PHE A 112 -1.96 6.92 -17.77
N TRP A 113 -1.35 6.11 -18.68
CA TRP A 113 -0.32 6.60 -19.59
C TRP A 113 -0.79 7.76 -20.48
N ARG A 114 -2.06 7.73 -20.93
CA ARG A 114 -2.65 8.82 -21.75
C ARG A 114 -2.84 10.09 -20.93
N ASP A 115 -3.28 9.95 -19.67
CA ASP A 115 -3.40 11.07 -18.74
C ASP A 115 -2.03 11.73 -18.55
N TRP A 116 -0.99 10.95 -18.26
CA TRP A 116 0.36 11.46 -18.10
C TRP A 116 0.89 12.15 -19.35
N LEU A 117 0.71 11.58 -20.54
CA LEU A 117 1.11 12.23 -21.77
C LEU A 117 0.39 13.56 -21.99
N THR A 118 -0.90 13.64 -21.70
CA THR A 118 -1.70 14.86 -21.83
C THR A 118 -1.22 15.93 -20.85
N LEU A 119 -1.06 15.58 -19.58
CA LEU A 119 -0.59 16.48 -18.53
C LEU A 119 0.81 17.03 -18.83
N LEU A 120 1.74 16.17 -19.22
CA LEU A 120 3.12 16.57 -19.53
C LEU A 120 3.20 17.46 -20.78
N ARG A 121 2.43 17.15 -21.83
CA ARG A 121 2.33 18.00 -23.03
C ARG A 121 1.73 19.36 -22.69
N ALA A 122 0.66 19.41 -21.93
CA ALA A 122 0.02 20.64 -21.49
C ALA A 122 0.99 21.49 -20.64
N GLY A 123 1.68 20.91 -19.67
CA GLY A 123 2.69 21.57 -18.86
C GLY A 123 3.84 22.11 -19.71
N TRP A 124 4.35 21.32 -20.67
CA TRP A 124 5.41 21.76 -21.59
C TRP A 124 4.98 22.94 -22.47
N THR A 125 3.75 22.89 -22.99
CA THR A 125 3.19 23.99 -23.80
C THR A 125 3.05 25.26 -22.95
N ALA A 126 2.50 25.16 -21.75
CA ALA A 126 2.35 26.29 -20.83
C ALA A 126 3.70 26.97 -20.49
N LEU A 127 4.76 26.18 -20.27
CA LEU A 127 6.11 26.68 -20.04
C LEU A 127 6.68 27.45 -21.25
N ARG A 128 6.40 26.96 -22.48
CA ARG A 128 6.89 27.59 -23.71
C ARG A 128 6.14 28.85 -24.11
N THR A 129 4.80 28.82 -23.98
CA THR A 129 3.96 29.94 -24.46
C THR A 129 3.82 31.05 -23.47
N ARG A 130 4.22 30.84 -22.18
CA ARG A 130 3.97 31.76 -21.05
C ARG A 130 2.52 32.27 -21.01
N SER A 131 1.59 31.49 -21.58
CA SER A 131 0.18 31.87 -21.67
C SER A 131 -0.44 31.88 -20.28
N THR A 132 -1.06 32.99 -19.94
CA THR A 132 -1.83 33.17 -18.71
C THR A 132 -3.34 32.98 -18.93
N GLN A 133 -3.74 32.56 -20.12
CA GLN A 133 -5.16 32.35 -20.44
C GLN A 133 -5.64 30.99 -19.89
N THR A 134 -6.61 31.03 -19.01
CA THR A 134 -7.10 29.86 -18.21
C THR A 134 -8.33 29.19 -18.82
N THR A 135 -8.60 29.37 -20.12
CA THR A 135 -9.90 29.01 -20.72
C THR A 135 -9.85 27.81 -21.67
N SER A 136 -8.69 27.35 -22.09
CA SER A 136 -8.56 26.18 -22.96
C SER A 136 -8.51 24.86 -22.18
N PRO A 137 -8.93 23.72 -22.75
CA PRO A 137 -8.75 22.41 -22.14
C PRO A 137 -7.30 22.10 -21.75
N GLN A 138 -6.34 22.60 -22.55
CA GLN A 138 -4.88 22.44 -22.28
C GLN A 138 -4.46 23.21 -21.03
N ASP A 139 -5.06 24.37 -20.72
CA ASP A 139 -4.79 25.12 -19.50
C ASP A 139 -5.30 24.40 -18.27
N VAL A 140 -6.44 23.70 -18.37
CA VAL A 140 -6.97 22.85 -17.29
C VAL A 140 -6.03 21.71 -16.95
N ASP A 141 -5.47 21.04 -17.98
CA ASP A 141 -4.51 19.94 -17.78
C ASP A 141 -3.16 20.42 -17.23
N ALA A 142 -2.65 21.56 -17.72
CA ALA A 142 -1.43 22.18 -17.18
C ALA A 142 -1.61 22.59 -15.71
N ARG A 143 -2.78 23.15 -15.37
CA ARG A 143 -3.13 23.47 -13.97
C ARG A 143 -3.25 22.20 -13.12
N LEU A 144 -3.86 21.13 -13.63
CA LEU A 144 -3.95 19.87 -12.92
C LEU A 144 -2.54 19.31 -12.61
N LEU A 145 -1.62 19.37 -13.57
CA LEU A 145 -0.22 18.98 -13.34
C LEU A 145 0.42 19.78 -12.20
N LEU A 146 0.23 21.11 -12.18
CA LEU A 146 0.73 21.95 -11.07
C LEU A 146 0.11 21.60 -9.73
N LEU A 147 -1.20 21.27 -9.71
CA LEU A 147 -1.89 20.83 -8.49
C LEU A 147 -1.38 19.47 -8.00
N LEU A 148 -1.02 18.54 -8.90
CA LEU A 148 -0.40 17.26 -8.54
C LEU A 148 1.00 17.48 -7.92
N ILE A 149 1.81 18.37 -8.49
CA ILE A 149 3.12 18.73 -7.94
C ILE A 149 2.95 19.35 -6.56
N LEU A 150 2.09 20.36 -6.42
CA LEU A 150 1.83 21.05 -5.16
C LEU A 150 1.30 20.09 -4.09
N GLY A 151 0.35 19.23 -4.44
CA GLY A 151 -0.22 18.23 -3.55
C GLY A 151 0.76 17.12 -3.14
N SER A 152 1.85 16.92 -3.90
CA SER A 152 2.90 15.95 -3.54
C SER A 152 3.85 16.49 -2.46
N ILE A 153 3.97 17.82 -2.29
CA ILE A 153 4.92 18.47 -1.37
C ILE A 153 4.72 18.02 0.09
N PRO A 154 3.49 18.02 0.67
CA PRO A 154 3.33 17.61 2.07
C PRO A 154 3.80 16.18 2.34
N ALA A 155 3.48 15.23 1.45
CA ALA A 155 3.90 13.85 1.59
C ALA A 155 5.41 13.66 1.37
N ALA A 156 6.01 14.39 0.43
CA ALA A 156 7.46 14.36 0.21
C ALA A 156 8.21 14.88 1.44
N LEU A 157 7.75 15.97 2.04
CA LEU A 157 8.33 16.49 3.28
C LEU A 157 8.16 15.53 4.45
N ALA A 158 6.98 14.93 4.61
CA ALA A 158 6.75 13.93 5.65
C ALA A 158 7.66 12.70 5.47
N GLY A 159 7.81 12.17 4.26
CA GLY A 159 8.72 11.06 3.96
C GLY A 159 10.16 11.40 4.32
N LEU A 160 10.68 12.55 3.86
CA LEU A 160 12.06 12.94 4.11
C LEU A 160 12.38 13.19 5.60
N LEU A 161 11.40 13.69 6.38
CA LEU A 161 11.66 14.13 7.76
C LEU A 161 11.29 13.07 8.81
N LEU A 162 10.37 12.15 8.50
CA LEU A 162 9.72 11.32 9.50
C LEU A 162 9.79 9.82 9.22
N GLU A 163 10.20 9.39 8.01
CA GLU A 163 10.20 7.98 7.59
C GLU A 163 10.87 7.06 8.63
N SER A 164 12.11 7.36 9.02
CA SER A 164 12.87 6.53 9.97
C SER A 164 12.26 6.44 11.37
N LYS A 165 11.45 7.43 11.77
CA LYS A 165 10.75 7.41 13.07
C LYS A 165 9.54 6.50 13.03
N PHE A 166 8.86 6.39 11.89
CA PHE A 166 7.65 5.59 11.76
C PHE A 166 7.92 4.12 11.49
N GLU A 167 9.05 3.77 10.87
CA GLU A 167 9.49 2.38 10.75
C GLU A 167 9.65 1.72 12.13
N SER A 168 10.19 2.45 13.12
CA SER A 168 10.43 1.92 14.46
C SER A 168 9.16 1.60 15.26
N ILE A 169 8.00 2.16 14.90
CA ILE A 169 6.71 1.95 15.60
C ILE A 169 5.75 1.05 14.82
N SER A 170 6.18 0.49 13.69
CA SER A 170 5.35 -0.34 12.79
C SER A 170 5.13 -1.75 13.33
N THR A 171 4.64 -1.87 14.57
CA THR A 171 4.28 -3.16 15.14
C THR A 171 2.88 -3.60 14.69
N PRO A 172 2.59 -4.92 14.57
CA PRO A 172 1.30 -5.41 14.11
C PRO A 172 0.08 -4.81 14.83
N PRO A 173 0.06 -4.63 16.18
CA PRO A 173 -1.07 -3.99 16.85
C PRO A 173 -1.28 -2.53 16.45
N ILE A 174 -0.20 -1.77 16.28
CA ILE A 174 -0.28 -0.35 15.87
C ILE A 174 -0.81 -0.25 14.44
N VAL A 175 -0.29 -1.09 13.55
CA VAL A 175 -0.72 -1.16 12.15
C VAL A 175 -2.20 -1.54 12.05
N ALA A 176 -2.65 -2.51 12.85
CA ALA A 176 -4.06 -2.91 12.93
C ALA A 176 -4.96 -1.77 13.44
N ALA A 177 -4.50 -1.01 14.45
CA ALA A 177 -5.23 0.18 14.91
C ALA A 177 -5.34 1.25 13.82
N PHE A 178 -4.30 1.47 13.01
CA PHE A 178 -4.34 2.40 11.89
C PHE A 178 -5.24 1.94 10.73
N LEU A 179 -5.48 0.63 10.56
CA LEU A 179 -6.52 0.15 9.66
C LEU A 179 -7.92 0.58 10.12
N LEU A 180 -8.18 0.64 11.43
CA LEU A 180 -9.45 1.17 11.96
C LEU A 180 -9.58 2.68 11.68
N VAL A 181 -8.47 3.42 11.75
CA VAL A 181 -8.47 4.84 11.32
C VAL A 181 -8.84 4.95 9.84
N THR A 182 -8.25 4.11 8.97
CA THR A 182 -8.62 4.05 7.55
C THR A 182 -10.11 3.77 7.36
N ALA A 183 -10.67 2.81 8.09
CA ALA A 183 -12.11 2.53 8.07
C ALA A 183 -12.94 3.76 8.43
N GLY A 184 -12.56 4.46 9.50
CA GLY A 184 -13.22 5.71 9.93
C GLY A 184 -13.15 6.82 8.89
N LEU A 185 -11.99 7.03 8.25
CA LEU A 185 -11.81 8.02 7.18
C LEU A 185 -12.73 7.74 5.98
N LEU A 186 -12.85 6.47 5.57
CA LEU A 186 -13.72 6.08 4.47
C LEU A 186 -15.19 6.31 4.80
N VAL A 187 -15.65 5.94 5.99
CA VAL A 187 -17.03 6.20 6.46
C VAL A 187 -17.31 7.71 6.51
N PHE A 188 -16.39 8.47 7.12
CA PHE A 188 -16.53 9.92 7.23
C PHE A 188 -16.64 10.59 5.86
N SER A 189 -15.82 10.19 4.90
CA SER A 189 -15.86 10.76 3.55
C SER A 189 -17.18 10.50 2.84
N GLU A 190 -17.75 9.30 2.99
CA GLU A 190 -19.04 8.95 2.40
C GLU A 190 -20.20 9.74 2.99
N GLN A 191 -20.15 10.08 4.28
CA GLN A 191 -21.15 10.93 4.95
C GLN A 191 -21.07 12.40 4.51
N ARG A 192 -19.92 12.84 3.98
CA ARG A 192 -19.68 14.22 3.52
C ARG A 192 -19.67 14.38 2.00
N ALA A 193 -20.00 13.31 1.25
CA ALA A 193 -19.94 13.30 -0.20
C ALA A 193 -21.01 14.24 -0.82
N ALA A 194 -20.60 15.38 -1.35
CA ALA A 194 -21.44 16.32 -2.08
C ALA A 194 -21.48 16.03 -3.59
N SER A 195 -20.32 15.65 -4.20
CA SER A 195 -20.18 15.29 -5.63
C SER A 195 -20.63 16.36 -6.64
N ASP A 196 -20.42 17.62 -6.28
CA ASP A 196 -20.86 18.81 -7.03
C ASP A 196 -19.74 19.49 -7.84
N ARG A 197 -18.52 18.94 -7.76
CA ARG A 197 -17.30 19.52 -8.36
C ARG A 197 -16.66 18.59 -9.39
N THR A 198 -15.72 19.13 -10.17
CA THR A 198 -14.94 18.39 -11.17
C THR A 198 -13.45 18.58 -10.91
N LEU A 199 -12.60 17.74 -11.52
CA LEU A 199 -11.14 17.92 -11.44
C LEU A 199 -10.69 19.30 -11.92
N GLY A 200 -11.31 19.86 -12.95
CA GLY A 200 -11.00 21.19 -13.46
C GLY A 200 -11.35 22.33 -12.50
N SER A 201 -12.20 22.11 -11.50
CA SER A 201 -12.57 23.11 -10.50
C SER A 201 -11.70 23.07 -9.23
N LEU A 202 -10.77 22.12 -9.11
CA LEU A 202 -9.86 22.02 -7.97
C LEU A 202 -9.00 23.28 -7.84
N THR A 203 -8.76 23.67 -6.60
CA THR A 203 -7.90 24.78 -6.24
C THR A 203 -6.60 24.30 -5.59
N TRP A 204 -5.63 25.18 -5.43
CA TRP A 204 -4.40 24.89 -4.70
C TRP A 204 -4.67 24.44 -3.23
N ARG A 205 -5.72 24.97 -2.60
CA ARG A 205 -6.14 24.57 -1.25
C ARG A 205 -6.66 23.13 -1.22
N ASP A 206 -7.36 22.72 -2.28
CA ASP A 206 -7.82 21.34 -2.41
C ASP A 206 -6.64 20.38 -2.61
N ALA A 207 -5.69 20.74 -3.47
CA ALA A 207 -4.48 19.95 -3.68
C ALA A 207 -3.66 19.79 -2.40
N LEU A 208 -3.47 20.87 -1.63
CA LEU A 208 -2.79 20.79 -0.34
C LEU A 208 -3.56 19.96 0.69
N ALA A 209 -4.89 20.08 0.74
CA ALA A 209 -5.71 19.28 1.66
C ALA A 209 -5.59 17.77 1.36
N VAL A 210 -5.66 17.38 0.06
CA VAL A 210 -5.46 15.98 -0.34
C VAL A 210 -4.02 15.54 -0.12
N GLY A 211 -3.04 16.42 -0.39
CA GLY A 211 -1.61 16.18 -0.14
C GLY A 211 -1.29 16.01 1.35
N THR A 212 -1.93 16.77 2.24
CA THR A 212 -1.81 16.57 3.69
C THR A 212 -2.41 15.23 4.13
N ALA A 213 -3.55 14.83 3.57
CA ALA A 213 -4.10 13.51 3.79
C ALA A 213 -3.16 12.40 3.28
N GLN A 214 -2.44 12.64 2.17
CA GLN A 214 -1.38 11.74 1.69
C GLN A 214 -0.21 11.67 2.67
N ALA A 215 0.20 12.79 3.26
CA ALA A 215 1.28 12.84 4.25
C ALA A 215 0.94 12.04 5.52
N LEU A 216 -0.31 12.04 5.96
CA LEU A 216 -0.76 11.20 7.08
C LEU A 216 -0.65 9.69 6.79
N ALA A 217 -0.64 9.29 5.54
CA ALA A 217 -0.49 7.89 5.15
C ALA A 217 0.96 7.37 5.22
N ILE A 218 1.90 8.14 5.78
CA ILE A 218 3.22 7.64 6.17
C ILE A 218 3.13 6.60 7.31
N PHE A 219 2.07 6.64 8.11
CA PHE A 219 1.81 5.65 9.14
C PHE A 219 1.36 4.32 8.50
N PRO A 220 2.10 3.20 8.68
CA PRO A 220 1.68 1.89 8.18
C PRO A 220 0.31 1.51 8.76
N GLY A 221 -0.59 1.05 7.88
CA GLY A 221 -1.99 0.80 8.24
C GLY A 221 -2.94 1.93 7.82
N ILE A 222 -2.47 3.20 7.72
CA ILE A 222 -3.24 4.25 7.06
C ILE A 222 -3.10 4.10 5.55
N SER A 223 -4.22 3.85 4.88
CA SER A 223 -4.24 3.70 3.44
C SER A 223 -3.96 5.03 2.73
N ARG A 224 -2.89 5.09 1.92
CA ARG A 224 -2.57 6.27 1.11
C ARG A 224 -3.68 6.56 0.11
N SER A 225 -4.11 5.55 -0.67
CA SER A 225 -5.23 5.66 -1.61
C SER A 225 -6.54 5.98 -0.86
N GLY A 226 -6.80 5.34 0.28
CA GLY A 226 -7.96 5.60 1.11
C GLY A 226 -8.04 7.03 1.60
N SER A 227 -6.97 7.56 2.18
CA SER A 227 -6.89 8.93 2.72
C SER A 227 -7.07 9.99 1.63
N THR A 228 -6.39 9.82 0.48
CA THR A 228 -6.46 10.79 -0.62
C THR A 228 -7.79 10.74 -1.37
N ILE A 229 -8.39 9.55 -1.57
CA ILE A 229 -9.74 9.41 -2.12
C ILE A 229 -10.76 10.04 -1.16
N ALA A 230 -10.67 9.72 0.14
CA ALA A 230 -11.55 10.28 1.16
C ALA A 230 -11.46 11.82 1.20
N ALA A 231 -10.25 12.38 1.20
CA ALA A 231 -10.05 13.83 1.14
C ALA A 231 -10.62 14.45 -0.14
N GLY A 232 -10.42 13.83 -1.30
CA GLY A 232 -11.01 14.28 -2.57
C GLY A 232 -12.54 14.32 -2.55
N ILE A 233 -13.18 13.29 -1.98
CA ILE A 233 -14.64 13.24 -1.80
C ILE A 233 -15.13 14.35 -0.86
N VAL A 234 -14.46 14.55 0.28
CA VAL A 234 -14.78 15.64 1.22
C VAL A 234 -14.62 17.01 0.58
N ARG A 235 -13.69 17.15 -0.41
CA ARG A 235 -13.54 18.37 -1.22
C ARG A 235 -14.56 18.50 -2.35
N GLY A 236 -15.58 17.62 -2.40
CA GLY A 236 -16.69 17.68 -3.33
C GLY A 236 -16.48 16.95 -4.66
N LEU A 237 -15.39 16.19 -4.82
CA LEU A 237 -15.18 15.40 -6.03
C LEU A 237 -16.09 14.17 -6.06
N PRO A 238 -16.66 13.80 -7.20
CA PRO A 238 -17.26 12.49 -7.42
C PRO A 238 -16.22 11.38 -7.18
N ARG A 239 -16.65 10.25 -6.63
CA ARG A 239 -15.77 9.11 -6.26
C ARG A 239 -14.78 8.70 -7.36
N PRO A 240 -15.20 8.53 -8.65
CA PRO A 240 -14.24 8.17 -9.71
C PRO A 240 -13.18 9.25 -9.95
N GLN A 241 -13.58 10.55 -9.84
CA GLN A 241 -12.62 11.65 -10.03
C GLN A 241 -11.68 11.79 -8.83
N ALA A 242 -12.16 11.56 -7.61
CA ALA A 242 -11.34 11.50 -6.41
C ALA A 242 -10.30 10.38 -6.50
N ALA A 243 -10.69 9.18 -6.97
CA ALA A 243 -9.77 8.06 -7.19
C ALA A 243 -8.75 8.38 -8.30
N ARG A 244 -9.19 8.95 -9.43
CA ARG A 244 -8.28 9.38 -10.50
C ARG A 244 -7.24 10.38 -10.01
N PHE A 245 -7.67 11.41 -9.27
CA PHE A 245 -6.76 12.39 -8.68
C PHE A 245 -5.78 11.75 -7.69
N SER A 246 -6.29 10.87 -6.82
CA SER A 246 -5.50 10.11 -5.85
C SER A 246 -4.39 9.29 -6.51
N PHE A 247 -4.69 8.57 -7.58
CA PHE A 247 -3.71 7.73 -8.28
C PHE A 247 -2.66 8.55 -9.03
N LEU A 248 -3.08 9.62 -9.69
CA LEU A 248 -2.15 10.56 -10.32
C LEU A 248 -1.27 11.24 -9.27
N LEU A 249 -1.83 11.65 -8.12
CA LEU A 249 -1.08 12.28 -7.03
C LEU A 249 -0.09 11.31 -6.35
N GLY A 250 -0.44 10.03 -6.24
CA GLY A 250 0.42 9.00 -5.68
C GLY A 250 1.60 8.63 -6.56
N THR A 251 1.47 8.75 -7.89
CA THR A 251 2.50 8.33 -8.85
C THR A 251 3.85 9.01 -8.62
N PRO A 252 3.98 10.35 -8.47
CA PRO A 252 5.26 11.01 -8.19
C PRO A 252 5.91 10.55 -6.87
N ILE A 253 5.10 10.29 -5.85
CA ILE A 253 5.60 9.85 -4.53
C ILE A 253 6.11 8.42 -4.59
N ILE A 254 5.37 7.49 -5.22
CA ILE A 254 5.82 6.10 -5.41
C ILE A 254 7.10 6.08 -6.26
N LEU A 255 7.16 6.90 -7.31
CA LEU A 255 8.34 7.01 -8.17
C LEU A 255 9.55 7.54 -7.39
N ALA A 256 9.37 8.57 -6.55
CA ALA A 256 10.46 9.15 -5.75
C ALA A 256 10.95 8.16 -4.68
N ALA A 257 10.04 7.54 -3.91
CA ALA A 257 10.38 6.57 -2.87
C ALA A 257 11.02 5.30 -3.49
N GLY A 258 10.38 4.68 -4.46
CA GLY A 258 10.91 3.50 -5.14
C GLY A 258 12.21 3.77 -5.89
N GLY A 259 12.33 4.96 -6.51
CA GLY A 259 13.55 5.38 -7.20
C GLY A 259 14.72 5.60 -6.23
N LYS A 260 14.48 6.24 -5.09
CA LYS A 260 15.49 6.41 -4.02
C LYS A 260 15.97 5.04 -3.53
N GLN A 261 15.06 4.17 -3.13
CA GLN A 261 15.39 2.85 -2.62
C GLN A 261 16.09 1.97 -3.67
N ALA A 262 15.66 2.02 -4.93
CA ALA A 262 16.35 1.33 -6.02
C ALA A 262 17.77 1.86 -6.23
N LEU A 263 17.97 3.18 -6.11
CA LEU A 263 19.30 3.79 -6.18
C LEU A 263 20.18 3.35 -5.01
N ASP A 264 19.65 3.35 -3.80
CA ASP A 264 20.37 2.91 -2.59
C ASP A 264 20.81 1.44 -2.71
N LEU A 265 19.95 0.56 -3.27
CA LEU A 265 20.31 -0.84 -3.56
C LEU A 265 21.39 -0.97 -4.62
N ILE A 266 21.38 -0.17 -5.69
CA ILE A 266 22.38 -0.20 -6.75
C ILE A 266 23.74 0.30 -6.24
N LEU A 267 23.74 1.38 -5.43
CA LEU A 267 24.95 2.00 -4.90
C LEU A 267 25.50 1.25 -3.68
N GLY A 268 24.66 0.56 -2.92
CA GLY A 268 25.05 -0.19 -1.72
C GLY A 268 25.90 -1.44 -1.98
N ASN A 269 26.04 -1.86 -3.25
CA ASN A 269 26.81 -3.05 -3.66
C ASN A 269 26.47 -4.34 -2.87
N GLU A 270 25.26 -4.42 -2.29
CA GLU A 270 24.79 -5.64 -1.65
C GLU A 270 24.53 -6.70 -2.73
N PRO A 271 25.27 -7.79 -2.77
CA PRO A 271 25.03 -8.83 -3.76
C PRO A 271 23.66 -9.45 -3.50
N LEU A 272 22.80 -9.47 -4.52
CA LEU A 272 21.55 -10.21 -4.46
C LEU A 272 21.86 -11.68 -4.15
N ALA A 273 21.24 -12.23 -3.11
CA ALA A 273 21.40 -13.64 -2.79
C ALA A 273 21.08 -14.50 -4.04
N SER A 274 21.91 -15.52 -4.27
CA SER A 274 21.73 -16.42 -5.42
C SER A 274 20.32 -17.03 -5.37
N GLY A 275 19.55 -16.92 -6.47
CA GLY A 275 18.16 -17.39 -6.57
C GLY A 275 17.07 -16.37 -6.20
N MET A 276 17.39 -15.24 -5.59
CA MET A 276 16.40 -14.20 -5.24
C MET A 276 15.81 -13.49 -6.48
N ALA A 277 16.53 -13.45 -7.60
CA ALA A 277 16.10 -12.76 -8.81
C ALA A 277 14.75 -13.28 -9.36
N LEU A 278 14.51 -14.59 -9.29
CA LEU A 278 13.25 -15.18 -9.75
C LEU A 278 12.07 -14.78 -8.83
N ALA A 279 12.27 -14.79 -7.51
CA ALA A 279 11.28 -14.37 -6.54
C ALA A 279 10.95 -12.87 -6.69
N LEU A 280 11.96 -12.01 -6.87
CA LEU A 280 11.76 -10.58 -7.13
C LEU A 280 10.99 -10.34 -8.43
N LEU A 281 11.34 -11.04 -9.52
CA LEU A 281 10.63 -10.94 -10.79
C LEU A 281 9.18 -11.40 -10.67
N ALA A 282 8.93 -12.51 -9.97
CA ALA A 282 7.59 -13.02 -9.73
C ALA A 282 6.75 -12.05 -8.90
N GLY A 283 7.30 -11.49 -7.83
CA GLY A 283 6.67 -10.45 -7.01
C GLY A 283 6.35 -9.19 -7.82
N PHE A 284 7.30 -8.70 -8.62
CA PHE A 284 7.12 -7.55 -9.51
C PHE A 284 5.96 -7.77 -10.50
N LEU A 285 6.00 -8.90 -11.23
CA LEU A 285 4.97 -9.21 -12.23
C LEU A 285 3.60 -9.40 -11.60
N SER A 286 3.52 -10.10 -10.47
CA SER A 286 2.28 -10.28 -9.73
C SER A 286 1.71 -8.93 -9.28
N ALA A 287 2.54 -8.05 -8.70
CA ALA A 287 2.13 -6.71 -8.27
C ALA A 287 1.68 -5.84 -9.44
N ALA A 288 2.38 -5.89 -10.58
CA ALA A 288 2.03 -5.12 -11.77
C ALA A 288 0.69 -5.58 -12.40
N ILE A 289 0.52 -6.89 -12.59
CA ILE A 289 -0.68 -7.45 -13.23
C ILE A 289 -1.91 -7.23 -12.33
N VAL A 290 -1.81 -7.59 -11.05
CA VAL A 290 -2.90 -7.45 -10.09
C VAL A 290 -3.20 -5.97 -9.83
N GLY A 291 -2.17 -5.13 -9.74
CA GLY A 291 -2.33 -3.68 -9.59
C GLY A 291 -3.12 -3.07 -10.73
N TYR A 292 -2.78 -3.39 -11.99
CA TYR A 292 -3.54 -2.91 -13.14
C TYR A 292 -5.00 -3.37 -13.11
N ALA A 293 -5.23 -4.64 -12.78
CA ALA A 293 -6.58 -5.19 -12.66
C ALA A 293 -7.39 -4.48 -11.54
N CYS A 294 -6.75 -4.21 -10.38
CA CYS A 294 -7.38 -3.55 -9.25
C CYS A 294 -7.69 -2.07 -9.51
N ILE A 295 -6.82 -1.33 -10.20
CA ILE A 295 -7.13 0.04 -10.66
C ILE A 295 -8.39 -0.01 -11.55
N SER A 296 -8.39 -0.88 -12.56
CA SER A 296 -9.50 -1.03 -13.49
C SER A 296 -10.81 -1.42 -12.80
N PHE A 297 -10.73 -2.35 -11.84
CA PHE A 297 -11.85 -2.76 -11.01
C PHE A 297 -12.38 -1.60 -10.16
N LEU A 298 -11.51 -0.90 -9.42
CA LEU A 298 -11.92 0.19 -8.53
C LEU A 298 -12.53 1.35 -9.31
N MET A 299 -11.94 1.75 -10.43
CA MET A 299 -12.46 2.83 -11.28
C MET A 299 -13.88 2.54 -11.79
N ARG A 300 -14.18 1.28 -12.13
CA ARG A 300 -15.55 0.84 -12.52
C ARG A 300 -16.48 0.76 -11.31
N LEU A 301 -16.00 0.22 -10.19
CA LEU A 301 -16.78 0.04 -8.97
C LEU A 301 -17.29 1.39 -8.44
N LEU A 302 -16.41 2.39 -8.38
CA LEU A 302 -16.72 3.71 -7.83
C LEU A 302 -17.71 4.53 -8.66
N GLN A 303 -18.00 4.13 -9.89
CA GLN A 303 -19.09 4.72 -10.68
C GLN A 303 -20.47 4.41 -10.11
N ARG A 304 -20.61 3.28 -9.38
CA ARG A 304 -21.92 2.78 -8.92
C ARG A 304 -21.96 2.47 -7.42
N ARG A 305 -20.83 2.32 -6.76
CA ARG A 305 -20.74 1.87 -5.37
C ARG A 305 -20.03 2.89 -4.49
N ARG A 306 -20.37 2.84 -3.20
CA ARG A 306 -19.74 3.62 -2.13
C ARG A 306 -18.55 2.88 -1.52
N LEU A 307 -17.75 3.59 -0.73
CA LEU A 307 -16.56 3.03 -0.09
C LEU A 307 -16.83 2.18 1.16
N TYR A 308 -18.10 2.06 1.59
CA TYR A 308 -18.43 1.31 2.82
C TYR A 308 -17.94 -0.13 2.84
N GLY A 309 -17.90 -0.84 1.70
CA GLY A 309 -17.38 -2.19 1.63
C GLY A 309 -15.90 -2.28 2.04
N PHE A 310 -15.10 -1.30 1.62
CA PHE A 310 -13.69 -1.20 2.02
C PHE A 310 -13.54 -0.79 3.48
N ALA A 311 -14.40 0.10 3.97
CA ALA A 311 -14.43 0.50 5.38
C ALA A 311 -14.74 -0.69 6.30
N ILE A 312 -15.75 -1.51 5.94
CA ILE A 312 -16.10 -2.72 6.68
C ILE A 312 -14.91 -3.70 6.67
N TYR A 313 -14.28 -3.91 5.51
CA TYR A 313 -13.11 -4.77 5.40
C TYR A 313 -11.98 -4.31 6.33
N CYS A 314 -11.60 -3.03 6.30
CA CYS A 314 -10.56 -2.48 7.16
C CYS A 314 -10.93 -2.63 8.65
N ALA A 315 -12.20 -2.38 9.01
CA ALA A 315 -12.67 -2.52 10.38
C ALA A 315 -12.59 -3.97 10.86
N VAL A 316 -13.06 -4.94 10.06
CA VAL A 316 -13.02 -6.36 10.40
C VAL A 316 -11.59 -6.87 10.49
N PHE A 317 -10.76 -6.62 9.46
CA PHE A 317 -9.38 -7.12 9.44
C PHE A 317 -8.52 -6.47 10.53
N GLY A 318 -8.66 -5.15 10.75
CA GLY A 318 -7.98 -4.45 11.84
C GLY A 318 -8.40 -4.96 13.22
N THR A 319 -9.71 -5.15 13.45
CA THR A 319 -10.20 -5.69 14.74
C THR A 319 -9.72 -7.12 14.97
N LEU A 320 -9.81 -8.00 13.98
CA LEU A 320 -9.33 -9.37 14.11
C LEU A 320 -7.83 -9.40 14.38
N SER A 321 -7.04 -8.55 13.72
CA SER A 321 -5.59 -8.45 13.96
C SER A 321 -5.28 -7.96 15.38
N LEU A 322 -6.06 -7.04 15.94
CA LEU A 322 -5.90 -6.59 17.32
C LEU A 322 -6.29 -7.66 18.35
N LEU A 323 -7.26 -8.52 18.05
CA LEU A 323 -7.66 -9.59 18.96
C LEU A 323 -6.66 -10.75 19.02
N VAL A 324 -5.82 -10.89 18.00
CA VAL A 324 -4.77 -11.93 17.89
C VAL A 324 -3.43 -11.40 18.39
N ALA A 325 -3.21 -10.09 18.44
CA ALA A 325 -2.00 -9.43 18.93
C ALA A 325 -1.91 -9.41 20.45
#